data_3fed3f4d480f3388a87fabfba30b45b1
#
_entry.id   3fed3f4d480f3388a87fabfba30b45b1
#
_cell.length_a   1.000
_cell.length_b   1.000
_cell.length_c   1.000
_cell.angle_alpha   90.00
_cell.angle_beta   90.00
_cell.angle_gamma   90.00
#
_symmetry.space_group_name_H-M   'P 1'
#
loop_
_entity.id
_entity.type
_entity.pdbx_description
1 polymer ?
#
loop_
_entity_poly.entity_id
_entity_poly.type
_entity_poly.pdbx_seq_one_letter_code
_entity_poly.pdbx_strand_id
1 'polypeptide(L)'
;NPIWWHAHEMLFGFGAAIVAGFLLTAVQNWTAHPGVRSWPLALVVGLWALPRCLLPWLGEDNIILMALDLAWLPLCAWFLAKPIIMTRQWRNLFFVPLLLILTLLNGATWLWRDDWNTVEHLLITTVLLFTTLIAVMGGRVIPFFTARGTGQEKAPPRPWLERGALASLWLILLLWLLLPGSWANSLYTMPLYIVAAGLHLCRQLRWQPGDTLAHPLLWSLHLAYLFIPLGLLALTAQAAGLPLSLSLASHLLSAGCMGTMILGMIARVSLGHSGRALHVGRRITMAFALVIVSALVRVLIPLYWPTLTLTGWNLSGWSWIAAYG
;
A
#
# COMPACT_ATOMS: atom_id res chain seq x y z
N ASN A 1 -5.43 -17.09 -15.41
CA ASN A 1 -4.12 -16.41 -15.47
C ASN A 1 -3.54 -16.26 -14.04
N PRO A 2 -2.59 -17.12 -13.60
CA PRO A 2 -2.07 -17.10 -12.22
C PRO A 2 -1.37 -15.78 -11.84
N ILE A 3 -0.72 -15.11 -12.80
CA ILE A 3 0.01 -13.87 -12.57
C ILE A 3 -0.98 -12.73 -12.33
N TRP A 4 -2.02 -12.62 -13.16
CA TRP A 4 -3.10 -11.68 -12.98
C TRP A 4 -3.78 -11.90 -11.62
N TRP A 5 -4.14 -13.15 -11.30
CA TRP A 5 -4.79 -13.50 -10.04
C TRP A 5 -3.95 -13.14 -8.83
N HIS A 6 -2.65 -13.46 -8.86
CA HIS A 6 -1.73 -13.06 -7.78
C HIS A 6 -1.74 -11.55 -7.56
N ALA A 7 -1.53 -10.77 -8.63
CA ALA A 7 -1.47 -9.32 -8.52
C ALA A 7 -2.81 -8.70 -8.09
N HIS A 8 -3.91 -9.21 -8.63
CA HIS A 8 -5.27 -8.82 -8.27
C HIS A 8 -5.53 -9.05 -6.77
N GLU A 9 -5.27 -10.26 -6.27
CA GLU A 9 -5.52 -10.59 -4.86
C GLU A 9 -4.59 -9.85 -3.89
N MET A 10 -3.35 -9.61 -4.26
CA MET A 10 -2.43 -8.84 -3.41
C MET A 10 -2.86 -7.37 -3.28
N LEU A 11 -3.44 -6.78 -4.32
CA LEU A 11 -3.86 -5.38 -4.33
C LEU A 11 -5.32 -5.21 -3.91
N PHE A 12 -6.26 -5.84 -4.62
CA PHE A 12 -7.70 -5.65 -4.42
C PHE A 12 -8.30 -6.62 -3.38
N GLY A 13 -7.68 -7.79 -3.19
CA GLY A 13 -8.03 -8.71 -2.12
C GLY A 13 -7.43 -8.26 -0.78
N PHE A 14 -6.12 -8.38 -0.63
CA PHE A 14 -5.41 -8.14 0.63
C PHE A 14 -5.23 -6.64 0.93
N GLY A 15 -4.58 -5.89 0.03
CA GLY A 15 -4.25 -4.48 0.27
C GLY A 15 -5.49 -3.61 0.49
N ALA A 16 -6.48 -3.74 -0.39
CA ALA A 16 -7.73 -2.98 -0.29
C ALA A 16 -8.54 -3.35 0.96
N ALA A 17 -8.57 -4.63 1.36
CA ALA A 17 -9.26 -5.05 2.60
C ALA A 17 -8.64 -4.41 3.85
N ILE A 18 -7.31 -4.34 3.92
CA ILE A 18 -6.61 -3.69 5.04
C ILE A 18 -6.90 -2.20 5.07
N VAL A 19 -6.84 -1.51 3.91
CA VAL A 19 -7.16 -0.08 3.83
C VAL A 19 -8.62 0.18 4.21
N ALA A 20 -9.56 -0.60 3.68
CA ALA A 20 -10.99 -0.45 4.01
C ALA A 20 -11.24 -0.69 5.51
N GLY A 21 -10.69 -1.76 6.09
CA GLY A 21 -10.80 -2.06 7.51
C GLY A 21 -10.21 -0.96 8.39
N PHE A 22 -9.05 -0.44 8.02
CA PHE A 22 -8.43 0.69 8.69
C PHE A 22 -9.32 1.94 8.63
N LEU A 23 -9.82 2.32 7.45
CA LEU A 23 -10.64 3.52 7.27
C LEU A 23 -11.99 3.41 8.00
N LEU A 24 -12.67 2.25 7.92
CA LEU A 24 -13.93 2.01 8.61
C LEU A 24 -13.76 1.99 10.14
N THR A 25 -12.58 1.66 10.64
CA THR A 25 -12.25 1.77 12.06
C THR A 25 -11.89 3.21 12.44
N ALA A 26 -11.07 3.88 11.65
CA ALA A 26 -10.58 5.22 11.93
C ALA A 26 -11.70 6.28 11.89
N VAL A 27 -12.72 6.10 11.04
CA VAL A 27 -13.83 7.04 10.90
C VAL A 27 -14.60 7.24 12.22
N GLN A 28 -14.66 6.23 13.08
CA GLN A 28 -15.28 6.35 14.40
C GLN A 28 -14.59 7.40 15.26
N ASN A 29 -13.25 7.40 15.24
CA ASN A 29 -12.44 8.37 15.98
C ASN A 29 -12.54 9.79 15.40
N TRP A 30 -12.76 9.90 14.08
CA TRP A 30 -12.85 11.21 13.41
C TRP A 30 -14.21 11.86 13.60
N THR A 31 -15.27 11.06 13.70
CA THR A 31 -16.65 11.53 13.64
C THR A 31 -17.42 11.34 14.95
N ALA A 32 -16.85 10.61 15.90
CA ALA A 32 -17.52 10.15 17.12
C ALA A 32 -18.84 9.36 16.85
N HIS A 33 -18.98 8.81 15.62
CA HIS A 33 -20.12 7.96 15.26
C HIS A 33 -19.73 6.48 15.34
N PRO A 34 -20.66 5.60 15.70
CA PRO A 34 -20.40 4.15 15.70
C PRO A 34 -19.98 3.68 14.31
N GLY A 35 -18.94 2.84 14.26
CA GLY A 35 -18.50 2.22 13.01
C GLY A 35 -19.44 1.14 12.50
N VAL A 36 -19.12 0.63 11.32
CA VAL A 36 -19.82 -0.49 10.71
C VAL A 36 -19.63 -1.76 11.56
N ARG A 37 -20.72 -2.38 11.95
CA ARG A 37 -20.73 -3.59 12.79
C ARG A 37 -21.93 -4.47 12.47
N SER A 38 -21.95 -5.67 13.05
CA SER A 38 -23.05 -6.62 12.87
C SER A 38 -23.29 -6.98 11.40
N TRP A 39 -24.55 -7.05 10.96
CA TRP A 39 -24.89 -7.48 9.60
C TRP A 39 -24.34 -6.58 8.46
N PRO A 40 -24.23 -5.23 8.58
CA PRO A 40 -23.59 -4.43 7.53
C PRO A 40 -22.11 -4.78 7.33
N LEU A 41 -21.39 -5.07 8.41
CA LEU A 41 -20.01 -5.56 8.33
C LEU A 41 -19.95 -6.95 7.70
N ALA A 42 -20.86 -7.86 8.10
CA ALA A 42 -20.96 -9.19 7.52
C ALA A 42 -21.25 -9.14 6.01
N LEU A 43 -22.09 -8.20 5.56
CA LEU A 43 -22.35 -7.98 4.13
C LEU A 43 -21.08 -7.56 3.38
N VAL A 44 -20.32 -6.59 3.90
CA VAL A 44 -19.04 -6.15 3.30
C VAL A 44 -18.07 -7.33 3.20
N VAL A 45 -17.90 -8.07 4.31
CA VAL A 45 -16.99 -9.23 4.35
C VAL A 45 -17.48 -10.34 3.42
N GLY A 46 -18.79 -10.59 3.34
CA GLY A 46 -19.39 -11.56 2.43
C GLY A 46 -19.14 -11.21 0.96
N LEU A 47 -19.37 -9.96 0.56
CA LEU A 47 -19.10 -9.49 -0.79
C LEU A 47 -17.62 -9.59 -1.16
N TRP A 48 -16.71 -9.36 -0.20
CA TRP A 48 -15.28 -9.54 -0.39
C TRP A 48 -14.89 -11.02 -0.48
N ALA A 49 -15.42 -11.89 0.39
CA ALA A 49 -15.02 -13.28 0.51
C ALA A 49 -15.59 -14.19 -0.59
N LEU A 50 -16.86 -13.96 -0.97
CA LEU A 50 -17.57 -14.84 -1.92
C LEU A 50 -16.84 -15.02 -3.26
N PRO A 51 -16.36 -13.96 -3.94
CA PRO A 51 -15.63 -14.13 -5.20
C PRO A 51 -14.39 -15.02 -5.02
N ARG A 52 -13.67 -14.86 -3.92
CA ARG A 52 -12.44 -15.61 -3.60
C ARG A 52 -12.69 -17.08 -3.35
N CYS A 53 -13.81 -17.39 -2.69
CA CYS A 53 -14.23 -18.76 -2.45
C CYS A 53 -14.79 -19.42 -3.72
N LEU A 54 -15.48 -18.69 -4.57
CA LEU A 54 -16.21 -19.23 -5.72
C LEU A 54 -15.40 -19.25 -7.01
N LEU A 55 -14.38 -18.41 -7.15
CA LEU A 55 -13.56 -18.31 -8.37
C LEU A 55 -12.97 -19.64 -8.85
N PRO A 56 -12.41 -20.51 -7.96
CA PRO A 56 -11.87 -21.79 -8.40
C PRO A 56 -12.91 -22.72 -9.09
N TRP A 57 -14.18 -22.50 -8.82
CA TRP A 57 -15.29 -23.32 -9.32
C TRP A 57 -15.99 -22.71 -10.53
N LEU A 58 -16.11 -21.38 -10.57
CA LEU A 58 -16.89 -20.66 -11.57
C LEU A 58 -16.02 -20.03 -12.67
N GLY A 59 -14.70 -19.92 -12.43
CA GLY A 59 -13.75 -19.37 -13.40
C GLY A 59 -13.74 -17.84 -13.47
N GLU A 60 -12.69 -17.31 -14.11
CA GLU A 60 -12.42 -15.87 -14.23
C GLU A 60 -13.40 -15.13 -15.17
N ASP A 61 -14.15 -15.84 -16.00
CA ASP A 61 -15.09 -15.26 -16.98
C ASP A 61 -16.48 -14.98 -16.39
N ASN A 62 -16.69 -15.32 -15.13
CA ASN A 62 -18.01 -15.21 -14.50
C ASN A 62 -18.33 -13.76 -14.10
N ILE A 63 -19.28 -13.14 -14.81
CA ILE A 63 -19.72 -11.76 -14.60
C ILE A 63 -20.29 -11.54 -13.19
N ILE A 64 -20.87 -12.56 -12.56
CA ILE A 64 -21.43 -12.44 -11.19
C ILE A 64 -20.28 -12.31 -10.20
N LEU A 65 -19.18 -13.07 -10.37
CA LEU A 65 -18.00 -12.92 -9.51
C LEU A 65 -17.39 -11.55 -9.64
N MET A 66 -17.23 -11.04 -10.85
CA MET A 66 -16.76 -9.67 -11.09
C MET A 66 -17.67 -8.65 -10.39
N ALA A 67 -18.98 -8.77 -10.54
CA ALA A 67 -19.94 -7.85 -9.92
C ALA A 67 -19.87 -7.87 -8.39
N LEU A 68 -19.73 -9.06 -7.78
CA LEU A 68 -19.56 -9.20 -6.34
C LEU A 68 -18.25 -8.60 -5.85
N ASP A 69 -17.15 -8.85 -6.58
CA ASP A 69 -15.82 -8.31 -6.25
C ASP A 69 -15.76 -6.78 -6.39
N LEU A 70 -16.52 -6.20 -7.29
CA LEU A 70 -16.61 -4.76 -7.46
C LEU A 70 -17.55 -4.08 -6.46
N ALA A 71 -18.50 -4.80 -5.85
CA ALA A 71 -19.54 -4.20 -5.02
C ALA A 71 -19.07 -3.79 -3.61
N TRP A 72 -18.08 -4.47 -3.04
CA TRP A 72 -17.71 -4.27 -1.64
C TRP A 72 -16.98 -2.96 -1.35
N LEU A 73 -16.11 -2.49 -2.25
CA LEU A 73 -15.38 -1.22 -2.09
C LEU A 73 -16.30 0.02 -2.16
N PRO A 74 -17.27 0.15 -3.11
CA PRO A 74 -18.25 1.21 -3.09
C PRO A 74 -19.12 1.20 -1.84
N LEU A 75 -19.45 0.01 -1.31
CA LEU A 75 -20.18 -0.11 -0.05
C LEU A 75 -19.33 0.40 1.12
N CYS A 76 -18.02 0.09 1.16
CA CYS A 76 -17.10 0.68 2.13
C CYS A 76 -17.03 2.21 1.98
N ALA A 77 -16.95 2.71 0.75
CA ALA A 77 -16.93 4.14 0.47
C ALA A 77 -18.20 4.84 0.98
N TRP A 78 -19.36 4.22 0.82
CA TRP A 78 -20.63 4.71 1.36
C TRP A 78 -20.62 4.76 2.89
N PHE A 79 -20.22 3.68 3.56
CA PHE A 79 -20.13 3.65 5.01
C PHE A 79 -19.11 4.63 5.58
N LEU A 80 -18.07 4.93 4.83
CA LEU A 80 -17.07 5.95 5.19
C LEU A 80 -17.62 7.37 4.96
N ALA A 81 -18.27 7.62 3.83
CA ALA A 81 -18.78 8.95 3.44
C ALA A 81 -19.87 9.45 4.37
N LYS A 82 -20.83 8.58 4.73
CA LYS A 82 -22.00 8.96 5.52
C LYS A 82 -21.64 9.70 6.81
N PRO A 83 -20.87 9.15 7.77
CA PRO A 83 -20.52 9.85 9.02
C PRO A 83 -19.64 11.08 8.77
N ILE A 84 -18.74 11.06 7.79
CA ILE A 84 -17.87 12.20 7.43
C ILE A 84 -18.69 13.41 7.00
N ILE A 85 -19.68 13.19 6.12
CA ILE A 85 -20.57 14.24 5.62
C ILE A 85 -21.47 14.77 6.75
N MET A 86 -22.06 13.87 7.56
CA MET A 86 -22.91 14.25 8.69
C MET A 86 -22.19 15.13 9.71
N THR A 87 -20.90 14.87 9.98
CA THR A 87 -20.10 15.62 10.94
C THR A 87 -19.24 16.73 10.32
N ARG A 88 -19.38 16.94 8.99
CA ARG A 88 -18.63 17.94 8.22
C ARG A 88 -17.10 17.80 8.35
N GLN A 89 -16.59 16.56 8.46
CA GLN A 89 -15.17 16.25 8.54
C GLN A 89 -14.50 16.23 7.15
N TRP A 90 -14.65 17.32 6.39
CA TRP A 90 -14.26 17.44 4.97
C TRP A 90 -12.83 17.04 4.69
N ARG A 91 -11.92 17.25 5.64
CA ARG A 91 -10.50 16.87 5.52
C ARG A 91 -10.31 15.36 5.30
N ASN A 92 -11.25 14.53 5.73
CA ASN A 92 -11.17 13.08 5.59
C ASN A 92 -12.02 12.55 4.42
N LEU A 93 -12.81 13.41 3.77
CA LEU A 93 -13.68 13.01 2.65
C LEU A 93 -12.86 12.52 1.43
N PHE A 94 -11.61 12.97 1.29
CA PHE A 94 -10.75 12.57 0.16
C PHE A 94 -10.48 11.05 0.08
N PHE A 95 -10.66 10.30 1.16
CA PHE A 95 -10.55 8.83 1.13
C PHE A 95 -11.68 8.17 0.34
N VAL A 96 -12.85 8.82 0.25
CA VAL A 96 -14.01 8.27 -0.48
C VAL A 96 -13.71 8.14 -1.98
N PRO A 97 -13.30 9.21 -2.71
CA PRO A 97 -12.92 9.07 -4.11
C PRO A 97 -11.76 8.10 -4.33
N LEU A 98 -10.83 7.94 -3.39
CA LEU A 98 -9.76 6.96 -3.52
C LEU A 98 -10.27 5.51 -3.51
N LEU A 99 -11.24 5.18 -2.65
CA LEU A 99 -11.90 3.87 -2.67
C LEU A 99 -12.67 3.64 -3.98
N LEU A 100 -13.28 4.69 -4.53
CA LEU A 100 -13.96 4.60 -5.82
C LEU A 100 -12.97 4.43 -6.98
N ILE A 101 -11.82 5.12 -6.96
CA ILE A 101 -10.74 4.90 -7.93
C ILE A 101 -10.21 3.47 -7.84
N LEU A 102 -10.01 2.93 -6.62
CA LEU A 102 -9.65 1.51 -6.45
C LEU A 102 -10.70 0.58 -7.07
N THR A 103 -11.98 0.89 -6.93
CA THR A 103 -13.06 0.10 -7.57
C THR A 103 -12.96 0.16 -9.10
N LEU A 104 -12.72 1.34 -9.67
CA LEU A 104 -12.58 1.51 -11.11
C LEU A 104 -11.36 0.79 -11.65
N LEU A 105 -10.21 0.89 -10.96
CA LEU A 105 -8.99 0.16 -11.32
C LEU A 105 -9.21 -1.36 -11.21
N ASN A 106 -9.88 -1.83 -10.16
CA ASN A 106 -10.26 -3.22 -10.03
C ASN A 106 -11.11 -3.69 -11.23
N GLY A 107 -12.20 -2.98 -11.53
CA GLY A 107 -13.05 -3.29 -12.68
C GLY A 107 -12.30 -3.28 -14.01
N ALA A 108 -11.39 -2.33 -14.20
CA ALA A 108 -10.56 -2.27 -15.38
C ALA A 108 -9.64 -3.50 -15.48
N THR A 109 -9.03 -3.99 -14.40
CA THR A 109 -8.20 -5.20 -14.46
C THR A 109 -9.01 -6.45 -14.80
N TRP A 110 -10.29 -6.54 -14.41
CA TRP A 110 -11.19 -7.60 -14.82
C TRP A 110 -11.52 -7.53 -16.32
N LEU A 111 -11.81 -6.34 -16.84
CA LEU A 111 -12.23 -6.13 -18.22
C LEU A 111 -11.09 -6.34 -19.22
N TRP A 112 -9.84 -5.95 -18.86
CA TRP A 112 -8.65 -6.06 -19.72
C TRP A 112 -7.70 -7.18 -19.31
N ARG A 113 -8.16 -8.20 -18.56
CA ARG A 113 -7.30 -9.28 -18.02
C ARG A 113 -6.51 -10.06 -19.06
N ASP A 114 -6.96 -10.05 -20.32
CA ASP A 114 -6.31 -10.74 -21.44
C ASP A 114 -5.25 -9.87 -22.14
N ASP A 115 -5.24 -8.56 -21.90
CA ASP A 115 -4.21 -7.63 -22.37
C ASP A 115 -3.25 -7.28 -21.23
N TRP A 116 -2.13 -8.02 -21.18
CA TRP A 116 -1.14 -7.86 -20.11
C TRP A 116 -0.54 -6.44 -20.03
N ASN A 117 -0.34 -5.76 -21.16
CA ASN A 117 0.22 -4.41 -21.15
C ASN A 117 -0.71 -3.43 -20.44
N THR A 118 -2.00 -3.49 -20.71
CA THR A 118 -3.02 -2.69 -20.02
C THR A 118 -3.13 -3.09 -18.55
N VAL A 119 -3.14 -4.38 -18.25
CA VAL A 119 -3.19 -4.89 -16.87
C VAL A 119 -1.97 -4.43 -16.07
N GLU A 120 -0.75 -4.57 -16.58
CA GLU A 120 0.47 -4.12 -15.89
C GLU A 120 0.40 -2.62 -15.57
N HIS A 121 -0.06 -1.80 -16.52
CA HIS A 121 -0.26 -0.37 -16.32
C HIS A 121 -1.27 -0.08 -15.18
N LEU A 122 -2.43 -0.76 -15.18
CA LEU A 122 -3.45 -0.63 -14.15
C LEU A 122 -2.96 -1.07 -12.76
N LEU A 123 -2.19 -2.15 -12.71
CA LEU A 123 -1.59 -2.66 -11.46
C LEU A 123 -0.56 -1.69 -10.89
N ILE A 124 0.32 -1.12 -11.72
CA ILE A 124 1.29 -0.11 -11.28
C ILE A 124 0.57 1.16 -10.80
N THR A 125 -0.46 1.61 -11.54
CA THR A 125 -1.31 2.73 -11.10
C THR A 125 -1.93 2.46 -9.73
N THR A 126 -2.40 1.25 -9.49
CA THR A 126 -2.96 0.81 -8.20
C THR A 126 -1.89 0.82 -7.10
N VAL A 127 -0.69 0.33 -7.38
CA VAL A 127 0.45 0.38 -6.42
C VAL A 127 0.81 1.82 -6.07
N LEU A 128 0.83 2.73 -7.05
CA LEU A 128 1.08 4.16 -6.82
C LEU A 128 -0.04 4.82 -6.00
N LEU A 129 -1.30 4.41 -6.19
CA LEU A 129 -2.41 4.85 -5.35
C LEU A 129 -2.22 4.42 -3.89
N PHE A 130 -1.87 3.15 -3.64
CA PHE A 130 -1.52 2.68 -2.29
C PHE A 130 -0.31 3.41 -1.71
N THR A 131 0.72 3.64 -2.52
CA THR A 131 1.92 4.39 -2.12
C THR A 131 1.55 5.82 -1.68
N THR A 132 0.66 6.47 -2.43
CA THR A 132 0.15 7.81 -2.10
C THR A 132 -0.64 7.80 -0.80
N LEU A 133 -1.53 6.81 -0.59
CA LEU A 133 -2.24 6.61 0.67
C LEU A 133 -1.29 6.42 1.85
N ILE A 134 -0.27 5.57 1.68
CA ILE A 134 0.75 5.32 2.71
C ILE A 134 1.55 6.60 2.99
N ALA A 135 1.90 7.38 1.98
CA ALA A 135 2.63 8.64 2.16
C ALA A 135 1.81 9.68 2.94
N VAL A 136 0.49 9.78 2.67
CA VAL A 136 -0.42 10.67 3.41
C VAL A 136 -0.58 10.21 4.86
N MET A 137 -0.88 8.93 5.07
CA MET A 137 -1.11 8.38 6.42
C MET A 137 0.19 8.27 7.21
N GLY A 138 1.27 7.80 6.59
CA GLY A 138 2.58 7.65 7.20
C GLY A 138 3.11 8.97 7.73
N GLY A 139 2.94 10.07 6.97
CA GLY A 139 3.33 11.40 7.43
C GLY A 139 2.54 11.93 8.64
N ARG A 140 1.37 11.37 8.91
CA ARG A 140 0.59 11.70 10.11
C ARG A 140 1.01 10.83 11.30
N VAL A 141 1.18 9.52 11.07
CA VAL A 141 1.31 8.54 12.15
C VAL A 141 2.76 8.22 12.51
N ILE A 142 3.69 8.15 11.54
CA ILE A 142 5.08 7.76 11.81
C ILE A 142 5.76 8.77 12.75
N PRO A 143 5.79 10.09 12.45
CA PRO A 143 6.44 11.05 13.35
C PRO A 143 5.76 11.16 14.72
N PHE A 144 4.45 10.96 14.79
CA PHE A 144 3.73 10.91 16.05
C PHE A 144 4.13 9.67 16.89
N PHE A 145 4.18 8.51 16.25
CA PHE A 145 4.57 7.28 16.94
C PHE A 145 6.04 7.27 17.35
N THR A 146 6.91 7.83 16.51
CA THR A 146 8.34 7.98 16.82
C THR A 146 8.53 8.84 18.07
N ALA A 147 7.99 10.05 18.07
CA ALA A 147 8.10 10.96 19.22
C ALA A 147 7.58 10.29 20.51
N ARG A 148 6.40 9.67 20.44
CA ARG A 148 5.80 9.04 21.63
C ARG A 148 6.55 7.78 22.09
N GLY A 149 7.14 7.02 21.17
CA GLY A 149 7.83 5.77 21.52
C GLY A 149 9.28 5.96 21.95
N THR A 150 9.94 7.01 21.46
CA THR A 150 11.34 7.35 21.84
C THR A 150 11.43 8.37 22.98
N GLY A 151 10.31 9.00 23.34
CA GLY A 151 10.31 10.11 24.32
C GLY A 151 10.88 11.42 23.77
N GLN A 152 11.18 11.50 22.48
CA GLN A 152 11.72 12.69 21.83
C GLN A 152 10.61 13.67 21.44
N GLU A 153 10.97 14.92 21.27
CA GLU A 153 10.04 15.90 20.71
C GLU A 153 9.78 15.64 19.23
N LYS A 154 8.52 15.76 18.84
CA LYS A 154 8.15 15.66 17.42
C LYS A 154 8.78 16.82 16.65
N ALA A 155 9.59 16.49 15.64
CA ALA A 155 10.16 17.49 14.75
C ALA A 155 9.06 18.37 14.11
N PRO A 156 9.20 19.71 14.14
CA PRO A 156 8.20 20.60 13.56
C PRO A 156 8.06 20.35 12.05
N PRO A 157 6.83 20.29 11.52
CA PRO A 157 6.62 20.08 10.10
C PRO A 157 7.15 21.27 9.30
N ARG A 158 7.75 20.99 8.13
CA ARG A 158 8.11 22.00 7.13
C ARG A 158 7.03 22.01 6.05
N PRO A 159 6.15 23.03 5.97
CA PRO A 159 4.98 22.98 5.05
C PRO A 159 5.34 22.79 3.59
N TRP A 160 6.45 23.38 3.11
CA TRP A 160 6.90 23.23 1.75
C TRP A 160 7.31 21.78 1.42
N LEU A 161 8.02 21.11 2.36
CA LEU A 161 8.48 19.74 2.19
C LEU A 161 7.29 18.76 2.24
N GLU A 162 6.37 18.96 3.19
CA GLU A 162 5.15 18.15 3.29
C GLU A 162 4.28 18.26 2.03
N ARG A 163 4.07 19.50 1.56
CA ARG A 163 3.28 19.76 0.34
C ARG A 163 3.99 19.24 -0.91
N GLY A 164 5.30 19.49 -1.03
CA GLY A 164 6.09 19.05 -2.18
C GLY A 164 6.15 17.52 -2.30
N ALA A 165 6.41 16.82 -1.18
CA ALA A 165 6.43 15.36 -1.17
C ALA A 165 5.08 14.76 -1.54
N LEU A 166 3.97 15.26 -0.99
CA LEU A 166 2.65 14.75 -1.34
C LEU A 166 2.24 15.14 -2.76
N ALA A 167 2.45 16.40 -3.16
CA ALA A 167 2.09 16.87 -4.49
C ALA A 167 2.83 16.10 -5.60
N SER A 168 4.11 15.75 -5.38
CA SER A 168 4.87 14.97 -6.36
C SER A 168 4.28 13.56 -6.57
N LEU A 169 3.85 12.86 -5.50
CA LEU A 169 3.18 11.55 -5.63
C LEU A 169 1.79 11.67 -6.26
N TRP A 170 1.02 12.71 -5.89
CA TRP A 170 -0.27 12.95 -6.54
C TRP A 170 -0.10 13.23 -8.03
N LEU A 171 0.93 13.98 -8.41
CA LEU A 171 1.22 14.25 -9.83
C LEU A 171 1.65 12.97 -10.55
N ILE A 172 2.51 12.14 -9.96
CA ILE A 172 2.90 10.84 -10.52
C ILE A 172 1.66 9.96 -10.70
N LEU A 173 0.83 9.84 -9.68
CA LEU A 173 -0.42 9.06 -9.77
C LEU A 173 -1.34 9.58 -10.88
N LEU A 174 -1.48 10.90 -11.01
CA LEU A 174 -2.31 11.52 -12.03
C LEU A 174 -1.77 11.24 -13.44
N LEU A 175 -0.44 11.28 -13.63
CA LEU A 175 0.19 10.91 -14.90
C LEU A 175 -0.13 9.45 -15.27
N TRP A 176 -0.05 8.53 -14.32
CA TRP A 176 -0.36 7.12 -14.54
C TRP A 176 -1.86 6.86 -14.76
N LEU A 177 -2.74 7.69 -14.20
CA LEU A 177 -4.19 7.60 -14.43
C LEU A 177 -4.61 8.14 -15.80
N LEU A 178 -3.89 9.14 -16.33
CA LEU A 178 -4.31 9.88 -17.52
C LEU A 178 -3.51 9.56 -18.78
N LEU A 179 -2.29 9.06 -18.65
CA LEU A 179 -1.39 8.83 -19.77
C LEU A 179 -1.13 7.33 -19.95
N PRO A 180 -0.86 6.89 -21.20
CA PRO A 180 -0.34 5.54 -21.44
C PRO A 180 0.95 5.27 -20.65
N GLY A 181 1.19 4.03 -20.26
CA GLY A 181 2.37 3.63 -19.47
C GLY A 181 3.70 4.05 -20.09
N SER A 182 3.80 4.01 -21.42
CA SER A 182 5.00 4.46 -22.16
C SER A 182 5.30 5.94 -22.00
N TRP A 183 4.31 6.79 -21.71
CA TRP A 183 4.49 8.21 -21.42
C TRP A 183 4.62 8.45 -19.90
N ALA A 184 3.81 7.78 -19.10
CA ALA A 184 3.82 7.92 -17.66
C ALA A 184 5.16 7.48 -17.05
N ASN A 185 5.85 6.53 -17.66
CA ASN A 185 7.20 6.10 -17.28
C ASN A 185 8.17 6.26 -18.45
N SER A 186 8.62 7.47 -18.67
CA SER A 186 9.51 7.88 -19.76
C SER A 186 10.64 8.78 -19.25
N LEU A 187 11.61 9.04 -20.10
CA LEU A 187 12.68 10.00 -19.81
C LEU A 187 12.15 11.39 -19.40
N TYR A 188 10.98 11.80 -19.90
CA TYR A 188 10.37 13.09 -19.57
C TYR A 188 9.82 13.14 -18.14
N THR A 189 9.39 12.00 -17.58
CA THR A 189 8.87 11.91 -16.21
C THR A 189 9.96 11.56 -15.18
N MET A 190 11.12 11.13 -15.62
CA MET A 190 12.26 10.76 -14.77
C MET A 190 12.63 11.84 -13.73
N PRO A 191 12.75 13.16 -14.11
CA PRO A 191 13.07 14.20 -13.14
C PRO A 191 12.05 14.30 -12.01
N LEU A 192 10.77 14.08 -12.30
CA LEU A 192 9.71 14.08 -11.29
C LEU A 192 9.89 12.94 -10.27
N TYR A 193 10.25 11.74 -10.73
CA TYR A 193 10.53 10.60 -9.83
C TYR A 193 11.73 10.87 -8.94
N ILE A 194 12.82 11.45 -9.47
CA ILE A 194 14.02 11.81 -8.70
C ILE A 194 13.68 12.85 -7.63
N VAL A 195 12.96 13.91 -8.02
CA VAL A 195 12.54 14.97 -7.09
C VAL A 195 11.62 14.39 -6.01
N ALA A 196 10.64 13.57 -6.38
CA ALA A 196 9.75 12.92 -5.44
C ALA A 196 10.52 12.03 -4.45
N ALA A 197 11.44 11.20 -4.95
CA ALA A 197 12.29 10.35 -4.09
C ALA A 197 13.10 11.18 -3.10
N GLY A 198 13.73 12.26 -3.55
CA GLY A 198 14.49 13.18 -2.70
C GLY A 198 13.61 13.85 -1.63
N LEU A 199 12.42 14.35 -2.01
CA LEU A 199 11.49 14.97 -1.08
C LEU A 199 10.99 13.98 -0.02
N HIS A 200 10.65 12.75 -0.41
CA HIS A 200 10.22 11.71 0.53
C HIS A 200 11.35 11.26 1.46
N LEU A 201 12.57 11.14 0.96
CA LEU A 201 13.74 10.83 1.78
C LEU A 201 14.03 11.96 2.79
N CYS A 202 14.08 13.21 2.34
CA CYS A 202 14.26 14.38 3.21
C CYS A 202 13.16 14.48 4.28
N ARG A 203 11.91 14.19 3.90
CA ARG A 203 10.77 14.14 4.81
C ARG A 203 10.94 13.10 5.89
N GLN A 204 11.35 11.87 5.52
CA GLN A 204 11.56 10.76 6.44
C GLN A 204 12.73 10.99 7.39
N LEU A 205 13.84 11.55 6.91
CA LEU A 205 15.02 11.85 7.75
C LEU A 205 14.68 12.82 8.90
N ARG A 206 13.70 13.71 8.69
CA ARG A 206 13.22 14.61 9.76
C ARG A 206 12.38 13.92 10.85
N TRP A 207 11.94 12.69 10.60
CA TRP A 207 11.20 11.91 11.60
C TRP A 207 12.10 11.11 12.54
N GLN A 208 13.42 11.36 12.51
CA GLN A 208 14.40 10.77 13.45
C GLN A 208 14.43 9.22 13.37
N PRO A 209 14.63 8.62 12.18
CA PRO A 209 14.62 7.17 12.02
C PRO A 209 15.72 6.49 12.85
N GLY A 210 16.87 7.15 13.09
CA GLY A 210 17.99 6.60 13.87
C GLY A 210 17.62 6.27 15.31
N ASP A 211 16.71 7.05 15.92
CA ASP A 211 16.31 6.87 17.32
C ASP A 211 15.36 5.68 17.51
N THR A 212 14.94 5.04 16.41
CA THR A 212 13.95 3.97 16.44
C THR A 212 14.52 2.55 16.48
N LEU A 213 15.84 2.40 16.35
CA LEU A 213 16.50 1.10 16.18
C LEU A 213 16.22 0.11 17.31
N ALA A 214 16.08 0.59 18.55
CA ALA A 214 15.69 -0.21 19.71
C ALA A 214 14.20 -0.61 19.74
N HIS A 215 13.38 -0.02 18.86
CA HIS A 215 11.91 -0.15 18.89
C HIS A 215 11.37 -0.79 17.61
N PRO A 216 11.15 -2.14 17.57
CA PRO A 216 10.72 -2.85 16.36
C PRO A 216 9.43 -2.30 15.74
N LEU A 217 8.45 -1.89 16.53
CA LEU A 217 7.21 -1.25 16.08
C LEU A 217 7.42 0.14 15.43
N LEU A 218 8.60 0.73 15.55
CA LEU A 218 8.94 2.02 14.95
C LEU A 218 9.84 1.84 13.74
N TRP A 219 10.98 1.14 13.85
CA TRP A 219 11.88 0.99 12.73
C TRP A 219 11.22 0.25 11.56
N SER A 220 10.26 -0.67 11.82
CA SER A 220 9.49 -1.32 10.75
C SER A 220 8.70 -0.32 9.91
N LEU A 221 8.07 0.69 10.52
CA LEU A 221 7.33 1.74 9.80
C LEU A 221 8.28 2.67 9.01
N HIS A 222 9.45 2.99 9.58
CA HIS A 222 10.46 3.78 8.88
C HIS A 222 11.04 3.03 7.68
N LEU A 223 11.37 1.74 7.83
CA LEU A 223 11.85 0.92 6.72
C LEU A 223 10.76 0.74 5.65
N ALA A 224 9.49 0.54 6.05
CA ALA A 224 8.38 0.51 5.11
C ALA A 224 8.30 1.82 4.29
N TYR A 225 8.42 2.98 4.94
CA TYR A 225 8.38 4.26 4.25
C TYR A 225 9.59 4.50 3.34
N LEU A 226 10.77 3.99 3.74
CA LEU A 226 12.00 4.08 2.93
C LEU A 226 11.85 3.41 1.56
N PHE A 227 11.01 2.40 1.45
CA PHE A 227 10.73 1.77 0.16
C PHE A 227 10.00 2.72 -0.83
N ILE A 228 9.39 3.84 -0.39
CA ILE A 228 8.82 4.84 -1.30
C ILE A 228 9.94 5.48 -2.16
N PRO A 229 10.94 6.17 -1.58
CA PRO A 229 12.02 6.73 -2.40
C PRO A 229 12.79 5.65 -3.18
N LEU A 230 12.99 4.46 -2.64
CA LEU A 230 13.66 3.37 -3.35
C LEU A 230 12.85 2.89 -4.57
N GLY A 231 11.54 2.74 -4.46
CA GLY A 231 10.68 2.36 -5.56
C GLY A 231 10.59 3.45 -6.65
N LEU A 232 10.55 4.73 -6.24
CA LEU A 232 10.60 5.86 -7.19
C LEU A 232 11.94 5.92 -7.94
N LEU A 233 13.07 5.66 -7.27
CA LEU A 233 14.37 5.54 -7.93
C LEU A 233 14.43 4.32 -8.86
N ALA A 234 13.77 3.22 -8.51
CA ALA A 234 13.66 2.06 -9.40
C ALA A 234 12.83 2.38 -10.65
N LEU A 235 11.73 3.12 -10.53
CA LEU A 235 10.98 3.63 -11.69
C LEU A 235 11.82 4.59 -12.53
N THR A 236 12.66 5.44 -11.90
CA THR A 236 13.63 6.27 -12.59
C THR A 236 14.63 5.45 -13.40
N ALA A 237 15.19 4.39 -12.79
CA ALA A 237 16.15 3.50 -13.44
C ALA A 237 15.54 2.80 -14.66
N GLN A 238 14.30 2.33 -14.52
CA GLN A 238 13.57 1.71 -15.62
C GLN A 238 13.27 2.72 -16.74
N ALA A 239 12.82 3.94 -16.42
CA ALA A 239 12.58 5.01 -17.39
C ALA A 239 13.87 5.44 -18.14
N ALA A 240 15.04 5.29 -17.50
CA ALA A 240 16.35 5.53 -18.09
C ALA A 240 16.85 4.36 -18.96
N GLY A 241 16.07 3.28 -19.11
CA GLY A 241 16.43 2.09 -19.90
C GLY A 241 17.42 1.15 -19.21
N LEU A 242 17.62 1.29 -17.88
CA LEU A 242 18.42 0.32 -17.14
C LEU A 242 17.71 -1.03 -17.03
N PRO A 243 18.43 -2.16 -16.84
CA PRO A 243 17.86 -3.50 -16.82
C PRO A 243 17.05 -3.81 -15.55
N LEU A 244 16.08 -2.94 -15.27
CA LEU A 244 15.16 -3.06 -14.15
C LEU A 244 13.73 -3.03 -14.67
N SER A 245 12.97 -4.12 -14.47
CA SER A 245 11.58 -4.19 -14.95
C SER A 245 10.62 -3.38 -14.07
N LEU A 246 9.48 -2.99 -14.67
CA LEU A 246 8.38 -2.36 -13.91
C LEU A 246 7.90 -3.26 -12.77
N SER A 247 7.89 -4.57 -12.97
CA SER A 247 7.55 -5.54 -11.92
C SER A 247 8.50 -5.45 -10.72
N LEU A 248 9.82 -5.32 -10.92
CA LEU A 248 10.77 -5.16 -9.81
C LEU A 248 10.56 -3.85 -9.06
N ALA A 249 10.37 -2.74 -9.80
CA ALA A 249 10.09 -1.43 -9.20
C ALA A 249 8.78 -1.45 -8.39
N SER A 250 7.72 -2.06 -8.93
CA SER A 250 6.43 -2.17 -8.24
C SER A 250 6.50 -3.03 -6.98
N HIS A 251 7.36 -4.07 -6.93
CA HIS A 251 7.54 -4.89 -5.72
C HIS A 251 8.27 -4.16 -4.59
N LEU A 252 9.12 -3.17 -4.87
CA LEU A 252 9.63 -2.29 -3.81
C LEU A 252 8.49 -1.48 -3.17
N LEU A 253 7.55 -0.98 -3.97
CA LEU A 253 6.41 -0.21 -3.48
C LEU A 253 5.32 -1.08 -2.85
N SER A 254 5.05 -2.27 -3.41
CA SER A 254 4.02 -3.18 -2.90
C SER A 254 4.54 -4.07 -1.77
N ALA A 255 5.45 -5.01 -2.04
CA ALA A 255 5.97 -5.90 -1.01
C ALA A 255 6.81 -5.15 0.03
N GLY A 256 7.69 -4.25 -0.41
CA GLY A 256 8.53 -3.47 0.48
C GLY A 256 7.74 -2.44 1.29
N CYS A 257 7.13 -1.47 0.63
CA CYS A 257 6.42 -0.39 1.32
C CYS A 257 5.09 -0.87 1.90
N MET A 258 4.16 -1.30 1.06
CA MET A 258 2.79 -1.64 1.51
C MET A 258 2.81 -2.85 2.46
N GLY A 259 3.49 -3.95 2.10
CA GLY A 259 3.53 -5.15 2.94
C GLY A 259 4.14 -4.87 4.32
N THR A 260 5.32 -4.25 4.38
CA THR A 260 5.96 -3.95 5.67
C THR A 260 5.12 -2.96 6.50
N MET A 261 4.51 -1.95 5.87
CA MET A 261 3.63 -0.98 6.55
C MET A 261 2.40 -1.66 7.14
N ILE A 262 1.77 -2.54 6.38
CA ILE A 262 0.59 -3.30 6.83
C ILE A 262 0.94 -4.15 8.06
N LEU A 263 2.01 -4.94 8.00
CA LEU A 263 2.40 -5.81 9.11
C LEU A 263 2.72 -5.00 10.38
N GLY A 264 3.49 -3.90 10.23
CA GLY A 264 3.81 -3.00 11.34
C GLY A 264 2.57 -2.35 11.95
N MET A 265 1.62 -1.92 11.12
CA MET A 265 0.38 -1.30 11.58
C MET A 265 -0.58 -2.32 12.22
N ILE A 266 -0.73 -3.53 11.66
CA ILE A 266 -1.54 -4.60 12.26
C ILE A 266 -1.01 -4.92 13.66
N ALA A 267 0.29 -5.17 13.82
CA ALA A 267 0.88 -5.48 15.11
C ALA A 267 0.64 -4.35 16.13
N ARG A 268 0.82 -3.09 15.72
CA ARG A 268 0.62 -1.93 16.60
C ARG A 268 -0.84 -1.72 16.98
N VAL A 269 -1.75 -1.80 16.02
CA VAL A 269 -3.19 -1.60 16.24
C VAL A 269 -3.75 -2.72 17.12
N SER A 270 -3.35 -3.96 16.88
CA SER A 270 -3.78 -5.11 17.68
C SER A 270 -3.36 -4.98 19.16
N LEU A 271 -2.13 -4.57 19.43
CA LEU A 271 -1.65 -4.30 20.79
C LEU A 271 -2.41 -3.14 21.43
N GLY A 272 -2.57 -2.03 20.69
CA GLY A 272 -3.26 -0.84 21.21
C GLY A 272 -4.73 -1.09 21.55
N HIS A 273 -5.46 -1.78 20.69
CA HIS A 273 -6.89 -2.07 20.90
C HIS A 273 -7.13 -3.15 21.95
N SER A 274 -6.15 -4.04 22.20
CA SER A 274 -6.23 -5.04 23.28
C SER A 274 -5.75 -4.51 24.63
N GLY A 275 -5.40 -3.21 24.73
CA GLY A 275 -4.89 -2.61 25.97
C GLY A 275 -3.50 -3.11 26.40
N ARG A 276 -2.79 -3.81 25.52
CA ARG A 276 -1.44 -4.34 25.80
C ARG A 276 -0.37 -3.26 25.64
N ALA A 277 0.75 -3.43 26.33
CA ALA A 277 1.91 -2.58 26.15
C ALA A 277 2.39 -2.65 24.70
N LEU A 278 2.78 -1.48 24.13
CA LEU A 278 3.31 -1.37 22.76
C LEU A 278 4.75 -1.89 22.70
N HIS A 279 4.92 -3.15 23.06
CA HIS A 279 6.18 -3.88 23.04
C HIS A 279 5.98 -5.22 22.35
N VAL A 280 6.89 -5.57 21.45
CA VAL A 280 6.86 -6.82 20.70
C VAL A 280 8.07 -7.69 21.04
N GLY A 281 7.82 -9.00 21.17
CA GLY A 281 8.87 -9.98 21.37
C GLY A 281 9.61 -10.34 20.09
N ARG A 282 10.64 -11.20 20.22
CA ARG A 282 11.53 -11.63 19.11
C ARG A 282 10.76 -12.17 17.89
N ARG A 283 9.68 -12.91 18.09
CA ARG A 283 8.89 -13.50 16.98
C ARG A 283 8.33 -12.44 16.04
N ILE A 284 7.67 -11.42 16.58
CA ILE A 284 7.12 -10.32 15.76
C ILE A 284 8.24 -9.46 15.16
N THR A 285 9.34 -9.26 15.89
CA THR A 285 10.53 -8.58 15.34
C THR A 285 11.11 -9.36 14.15
N MET A 286 11.19 -10.69 14.24
CA MET A 286 11.60 -11.54 13.11
C MET A 286 10.63 -11.46 11.94
N ALA A 287 9.32 -11.41 12.20
CA ALA A 287 8.31 -11.23 11.16
C ALA A 287 8.53 -9.92 10.37
N PHE A 288 8.83 -8.81 11.06
CA PHE A 288 9.20 -7.55 10.39
C PHE A 288 10.47 -7.68 9.54
N ALA A 289 11.49 -8.37 10.04
CA ALA A 289 12.70 -8.61 9.27
C ALA A 289 12.43 -9.49 8.03
N LEU A 290 11.62 -10.55 8.19
CA LEU A 290 11.28 -11.47 7.10
C LEU A 290 10.50 -10.80 5.97
N VAL A 291 9.54 -9.92 6.27
CA VAL A 291 8.80 -9.21 5.20
C VAL A 291 9.72 -8.26 4.42
N ILE A 292 10.67 -7.62 5.09
CA ILE A 292 11.67 -6.76 4.44
C ILE A 292 12.62 -7.60 3.58
N VAL A 293 13.12 -8.71 4.12
CA VAL A 293 13.97 -9.66 3.38
C VAL A 293 13.21 -10.21 2.16
N SER A 294 11.93 -10.55 2.32
CA SER A 294 11.08 -10.98 1.20
C SER A 294 11.08 -9.96 0.06
N ALA A 295 10.88 -8.67 0.37
CA ALA A 295 10.88 -7.62 -0.64
C ALA A 295 12.25 -7.44 -1.31
N LEU A 296 13.34 -7.48 -0.53
CA LEU A 296 14.70 -7.35 -1.05
C LEU A 296 15.08 -8.54 -1.93
N VAL A 297 14.80 -9.76 -1.49
CA VAL A 297 15.06 -11.00 -2.25
C VAL A 297 14.26 -11.00 -3.58
N ARG A 298 13.00 -10.55 -3.53
CA ARG A 298 12.13 -10.44 -4.71
C ARG A 298 12.71 -9.55 -5.81
N VAL A 299 13.48 -8.54 -5.43
CA VAL A 299 14.03 -7.54 -6.35
C VAL A 299 15.49 -7.82 -6.68
N LEU A 300 16.32 -8.04 -5.66
CA LEU A 300 17.78 -8.13 -5.85
C LEU A 300 18.22 -9.42 -6.55
N ILE A 301 17.59 -10.57 -6.25
CA ILE A 301 17.98 -11.83 -6.92
C ILE A 301 17.70 -11.77 -8.42
N PRO A 302 16.50 -11.43 -8.92
CA PRO A 302 16.30 -11.30 -10.36
C PRO A 302 17.15 -10.22 -11.02
N LEU A 303 17.48 -9.16 -10.31
CA LEU A 303 18.29 -8.06 -10.84
C LEU A 303 19.74 -8.45 -11.05
N TYR A 304 20.38 -9.10 -10.08
CA TYR A 304 21.80 -9.43 -10.12
C TYR A 304 22.09 -10.84 -10.61
N TRP A 305 21.16 -11.77 -10.45
CA TRP A 305 21.26 -13.17 -10.87
C TRP A 305 19.98 -13.60 -11.61
N PRO A 306 19.79 -13.17 -12.88
CA PRO A 306 18.56 -13.47 -13.64
C PRO A 306 18.27 -14.97 -13.77
N THR A 307 19.31 -15.81 -13.78
CA THR A 307 19.17 -17.28 -13.83
C THR A 307 18.54 -17.87 -12.55
N LEU A 308 18.59 -17.15 -11.44
CA LEU A 308 18.02 -17.54 -10.14
C LEU A 308 16.67 -16.88 -9.87
N THR A 309 16.05 -16.25 -10.86
CA THR A 309 14.77 -15.51 -10.70
C THR A 309 13.70 -16.34 -10.01
N LEU A 310 13.47 -17.57 -10.45
CA LEU A 310 12.47 -18.47 -9.85
C LEU A 310 12.80 -18.81 -8.39
N THR A 311 14.07 -19.06 -8.09
CA THR A 311 14.54 -19.29 -6.72
C THR A 311 14.30 -18.06 -5.85
N GLY A 312 14.60 -16.87 -6.36
CA GLY A 312 14.34 -15.60 -5.68
C GLY A 312 12.85 -15.39 -5.39
N TRP A 313 11.98 -15.70 -6.33
CA TRP A 313 10.53 -15.62 -6.15
C TRP A 313 10.02 -16.59 -5.09
N ASN A 314 10.49 -17.84 -5.10
CA ASN A 314 10.12 -18.84 -4.10
C ASN A 314 10.60 -18.45 -2.70
N LEU A 315 11.88 -18.04 -2.56
CA LEU A 315 12.41 -17.58 -1.28
C LEU A 315 11.66 -16.36 -0.74
N SER A 316 11.33 -15.40 -1.60
CA SER A 316 10.49 -14.26 -1.25
C SER A 316 9.12 -14.69 -0.77
N GLY A 317 8.45 -15.59 -1.50
CA GLY A 317 7.14 -16.12 -1.13
C GLY A 317 7.14 -16.84 0.22
N TRP A 318 8.10 -17.72 0.45
CA TRP A 318 8.22 -18.40 1.75
C TRP A 318 8.54 -17.44 2.90
N SER A 319 9.41 -16.44 2.65
CA SER A 319 9.71 -15.40 3.65
C SER A 319 8.46 -14.58 3.98
N TRP A 320 7.63 -14.26 2.98
CA TRP A 320 6.35 -13.57 3.17
C TRP A 320 5.37 -14.41 3.99
N ILE A 321 5.19 -15.68 3.63
CA ILE A 321 4.32 -16.61 4.37
C ILE A 321 4.78 -16.72 5.82
N ALA A 322 6.07 -16.89 6.07
CA ALA A 322 6.61 -16.97 7.43
C ALA A 322 6.50 -15.65 8.22
N ALA A 323 6.42 -14.51 7.54
CA ALA A 323 6.23 -13.20 8.20
C ALA A 323 4.78 -12.96 8.63
N TYR A 324 3.80 -13.40 7.83
CA TYR A 324 2.38 -13.14 8.06
C TYR A 324 1.63 -14.30 8.72
N GLY A 325 2.14 -15.55 8.64
CA GLY A 325 1.56 -16.77 9.22
C GLY A 325 2.10 -17.04 10.61
#